data_d644b32b3c4ed214d8baeb34eefdcb8d
#
_entry.id   d644b32b3c4ed214d8baeb34eefdcb8d
#
_cell.length_a   1.000
_cell.length_b   1.000
_cell.length_c   1.000
_cell.angle_alpha   90.00
_cell.angle_beta   90.00
_cell.angle_gamma   90.00
#
_symmetry.space_group_name_H-M   'P 1'
#
loop_
_entity.id
_entity.type
_entity.pdbx_description
1 polymer ?
#
loop_
_entity_poly.entity_id
_entity_poly.type
_entity_poly.pdbx_seq_one_letter_code
_entity_poly.pdbx_strand_id
1 'polypeptide(L)'
;MADNPGLPTDTENPSTTFTGITAEQFLTQYAIRQRISDAIETGYTDNELLAYINDAINMTWGVMIQMDYDEIAGYMTMTERKMEIPKDYWMPTGKPPVQRHNHMLYCYGDLPCTFRYWTRPKFLRTLQDTLPQGMAWFNPALLNLVAQMVVTLAMQNHGFDMGAEMDFTTSIAKLLPK
;
A
#
# COMPACT_ATOMS: atom_id res chain seq x y z
N MET A 1 -51.58 30.45 -20.13
CA MET A 1 -50.92 29.18 -19.76
C MET A 1 -49.57 29.21 -20.40
N ALA A 2 -48.54 29.44 -19.61
CA ALA A 2 -47.17 29.54 -20.10
C ALA A 2 -46.47 28.19 -19.80
N ASP A 3 -45.98 27.55 -20.87
CA ASP A 3 -45.22 26.33 -20.80
C ASP A 3 -43.89 26.58 -20.09
N ASN A 4 -43.63 25.81 -19.06
CA ASN A 4 -42.39 25.81 -18.31
C ASN A 4 -41.40 24.88 -19.03
N PRO A 5 -40.26 25.38 -19.58
CA PRO A 5 -39.30 24.52 -20.21
C PRO A 5 -38.58 23.69 -19.12
N GLY A 6 -38.65 22.35 -19.26
CA GLY A 6 -38.09 21.38 -18.34
C GLY A 6 -36.64 21.68 -18.00
N LEU A 7 -36.32 21.51 -16.72
CA LEU A 7 -34.94 21.44 -16.24
C LEU A 7 -34.19 20.33 -17.00
N PRO A 8 -32.91 20.56 -17.33
CA PRO A 8 -32.08 19.49 -17.87
C PRO A 8 -31.95 18.41 -16.80
N THR A 9 -32.33 17.21 -17.20
CA THR A 9 -32.04 15.98 -16.41
C THR A 9 -30.56 15.91 -16.15
N ASP A 10 -30.19 15.79 -14.87
CA ASP A 10 -28.84 15.51 -14.43
C ASP A 10 -28.30 14.31 -15.23
N THR A 11 -27.39 14.61 -16.14
CA THR A 11 -26.58 13.60 -16.79
C THR A 11 -25.77 12.96 -15.67
N GLU A 12 -26.09 11.72 -15.31
CA GLU A 12 -25.29 10.91 -14.41
C GLU A 12 -23.84 10.99 -14.87
N ASN A 13 -23.05 11.71 -14.09
CA ASN A 13 -21.61 11.73 -14.24
C ASN A 13 -21.14 10.28 -14.03
N PRO A 14 -20.57 9.59 -15.04
CA PRO A 14 -20.12 8.23 -14.84
C PRO A 14 -19.12 8.29 -13.69
N SER A 15 -19.49 7.72 -12.55
CA SER A 15 -18.61 7.48 -11.43
C SER A 15 -17.42 6.69 -12.00
N THR A 16 -16.36 7.38 -12.33
CA THR A 16 -15.08 6.76 -12.68
C THR A 16 -14.60 6.04 -11.44
N THR A 17 -15.04 4.80 -11.30
CA THR A 17 -14.49 3.88 -10.29
C THR A 17 -13.02 3.75 -10.62
N PHE A 18 -12.18 4.43 -9.86
CA PHE A 18 -10.73 4.35 -10.07
C PHE A 18 -10.30 2.92 -9.77
N THR A 19 -10.06 2.18 -10.84
CA THR A 19 -9.51 0.81 -10.74
C THR A 19 -8.01 0.98 -10.50
N GLY A 20 -7.53 0.55 -9.33
CA GLY A 20 -6.11 0.62 -9.01
C GLY A 20 -5.24 -0.08 -10.08
N ILE A 21 -3.97 0.30 -10.15
CA ILE A 21 -2.99 -0.31 -11.06
C ILE A 21 -2.69 -1.76 -10.62
N THR A 22 -2.74 -2.73 -11.56
CA THR A 22 -2.33 -4.11 -11.29
C THR A 22 -0.81 -4.23 -11.26
N ALA A 23 -0.28 -5.32 -10.69
CA ALA A 23 1.15 -5.59 -10.71
C ALA A 23 1.71 -5.65 -12.14
N GLU A 24 0.98 -6.28 -13.08
CA GLU A 24 1.38 -6.32 -14.49
C GLU A 24 1.41 -4.94 -15.15
N GLN A 25 0.38 -4.11 -14.90
CA GLN A 25 0.36 -2.73 -15.38
C GLN A 25 1.51 -1.91 -14.80
N PHE A 26 1.81 -2.11 -13.51
CA PHE A 26 2.93 -1.44 -12.84
C PHE A 26 4.28 -1.85 -13.46
N LEU A 27 4.52 -3.14 -13.67
CA LEU A 27 5.73 -3.65 -14.32
C LEU A 27 5.91 -3.08 -15.73
N THR A 28 4.82 -2.95 -16.48
CA THR A 28 4.82 -2.44 -17.86
C THR A 28 4.98 -0.93 -17.90
N GLN A 29 4.17 -0.20 -17.13
CA GLN A 29 4.13 1.27 -17.13
C GLN A 29 5.47 1.90 -16.72
N TYR A 30 6.18 1.27 -15.78
CA TYR A 30 7.48 1.73 -15.30
C TYR A 30 8.67 1.02 -15.94
N ALA A 31 8.42 0.21 -16.99
CA ALA A 31 9.43 -0.55 -17.74
C ALA A 31 10.36 -1.37 -16.84
N ILE A 32 9.83 -1.92 -15.73
CA ILE A 32 10.64 -2.59 -14.70
C ILE A 32 11.34 -3.81 -15.28
N ARG A 33 10.63 -4.65 -16.05
CA ARG A 33 11.21 -5.85 -16.69
C ARG A 33 12.37 -5.48 -17.59
N GLN A 34 12.24 -4.43 -18.43
CA GLN A 34 13.29 -3.97 -19.32
C GLN A 34 14.48 -3.42 -18.54
N ARG A 35 14.24 -2.57 -17.55
CA ARG A 35 15.32 -1.99 -16.71
C ARG A 35 16.14 -3.05 -15.99
N ILE A 36 15.53 -4.16 -15.61
CA ILE A 36 16.23 -5.29 -15.00
C ILE A 36 16.97 -6.10 -16.08
N SER A 37 16.33 -6.41 -17.22
CA SER A 37 16.94 -7.20 -18.29
C SER A 37 18.11 -6.49 -18.99
N ASP A 38 18.10 -5.16 -19.05
CA ASP A 38 19.21 -4.37 -19.58
C ASP A 38 20.49 -4.48 -18.72
N ALA A 39 20.32 -4.81 -17.44
CA ALA A 39 21.40 -4.94 -16.47
C ALA A 39 21.85 -6.39 -16.24
N ILE A 40 20.99 -7.37 -16.49
CA ILE A 40 21.20 -8.77 -16.15
C ILE A 40 20.70 -9.65 -17.31
N GLU A 41 21.59 -10.50 -17.84
CA GLU A 41 21.28 -11.41 -18.97
C GLU A 41 20.26 -12.50 -18.61
N THR A 42 20.04 -12.78 -17.33
CA THR A 42 19.08 -13.80 -16.86
C THR A 42 17.70 -13.22 -16.67
N GLY A 43 16.69 -13.83 -17.30
CA GLY A 43 15.30 -13.43 -17.10
C GLY A 43 14.80 -13.74 -15.69
N TYR A 44 13.87 -12.93 -15.21
CA TYR A 44 13.14 -13.14 -13.95
C TYR A 44 11.82 -13.85 -14.18
N THR A 45 11.46 -14.71 -13.24
CA THR A 45 10.11 -15.27 -13.17
C THR A 45 9.13 -14.23 -12.61
N ASP A 46 7.85 -14.39 -12.94
CA ASP A 46 6.79 -13.52 -12.39
C ASP A 46 6.73 -13.58 -10.85
N ASN A 47 7.03 -14.74 -10.27
CA ASN A 47 7.06 -14.92 -8.81
C ASN A 47 8.19 -14.11 -8.15
N GLU A 48 9.37 -14.05 -8.76
CA GLU A 48 10.48 -13.24 -8.26
C GLU A 48 10.16 -11.75 -8.37
N LEU A 49 9.58 -11.30 -9.48
CA LEU A 49 9.15 -9.92 -9.64
C LEU A 49 8.07 -9.53 -8.62
N LEU A 50 7.10 -10.41 -8.37
CA LEU A 50 6.09 -10.20 -7.32
C LEU A 50 6.70 -10.13 -5.92
N ALA A 51 7.73 -10.94 -5.64
CA ALA A 51 8.43 -10.86 -4.36
C ALA A 51 9.08 -9.48 -4.17
N TYR A 52 9.82 -8.99 -5.16
CA TYR A 52 10.44 -7.65 -5.10
C TYR A 52 9.41 -6.52 -5.00
N ILE A 53 8.26 -6.63 -5.69
CA ILE A 53 7.18 -5.65 -5.55
C ILE A 53 6.63 -5.67 -4.12
N ASN A 54 6.38 -6.84 -3.55
CA ASN A 54 5.90 -6.97 -2.18
C ASN A 54 6.90 -6.41 -1.17
N ASP A 55 8.20 -6.64 -1.36
CA ASP A 55 9.24 -6.09 -0.50
C ASP A 55 9.30 -4.57 -0.59
N ALA A 56 9.24 -3.99 -1.78
CA ALA A 56 9.19 -2.55 -1.98
C ALA A 56 7.92 -1.93 -1.35
N ILE A 57 6.77 -2.57 -1.46
CA ILE A 57 5.53 -2.16 -0.80
C ILE A 57 5.71 -2.19 0.72
N ASN A 58 6.27 -3.27 1.28
CA ASN A 58 6.49 -3.40 2.71
C ASN A 58 7.45 -2.33 3.25
N MET A 59 8.54 -2.01 2.53
CA MET A 59 9.45 -0.93 2.87
C MET A 59 8.74 0.42 2.88
N THR A 60 7.94 0.71 1.85
CA THR A 60 7.12 1.93 1.76
C THR A 60 6.13 2.02 2.93
N TRP A 61 5.47 0.92 3.26
CA TRP A 61 4.55 0.84 4.40
C TRP A 61 5.25 1.12 5.74
N GLY A 62 6.47 0.61 5.91
CA GLY A 62 7.29 0.89 7.07
C GLY A 62 7.58 2.39 7.25
N VAL A 63 7.87 3.11 6.16
CA VAL A 63 8.06 4.57 6.20
C VAL A 63 6.74 5.29 6.53
N MET A 64 5.63 4.87 5.94
CA MET A 64 4.30 5.44 6.24
C MET A 64 3.94 5.29 7.73
N ILE A 65 4.26 4.15 8.35
CA ILE A 65 4.07 3.94 9.80
C ILE A 65 4.94 4.89 10.61
N GLN A 66 6.23 5.04 10.26
CA GLN A 66 7.15 5.95 10.95
C GLN A 66 6.70 7.41 10.87
N MET A 67 6.03 7.79 9.79
CA MET A 67 5.48 9.12 9.58
C MET A 67 4.08 9.32 10.18
N ASP A 68 3.53 8.31 10.82
CA ASP A 68 2.15 8.32 11.36
C ASP A 68 1.11 8.63 10.28
N TYR A 69 1.29 8.07 9.06
CA TYR A 69 0.47 8.37 7.90
C TYR A 69 -0.92 7.74 8.02
N ASP A 70 -1.94 8.58 8.10
CA ASP A 70 -3.30 8.18 8.52
C ASP A 70 -4.00 7.25 7.51
N GLU A 71 -3.66 7.34 6.23
CA GLU A 71 -4.29 6.57 5.16
C GLU A 71 -4.11 5.04 5.30
N ILE A 72 -3.05 4.61 6.00
CA ILE A 72 -2.79 3.20 6.29
C ILE A 72 -3.26 2.77 7.68
N ALA A 73 -3.97 3.64 8.39
CA ALA A 73 -4.53 3.34 9.69
C ALA A 73 -5.96 2.80 9.58
N GLY A 74 -6.26 1.81 10.41
CA GLY A 74 -7.61 1.32 10.65
C GLY A 74 -8.09 1.71 12.05
N TYR A 75 -9.41 1.78 12.21
CA TYR A 75 -10.05 2.02 13.50
C TYR A 75 -10.94 0.84 13.86
N MET A 76 -10.92 0.47 15.11
CA MET A 76 -11.70 -0.66 15.63
C MET A 76 -12.35 -0.31 16.96
N THR A 77 -13.60 -0.73 17.10
CA THR A 77 -14.33 -0.63 18.37
C THR A 77 -14.60 -2.01 18.91
N MET A 78 -14.05 -2.30 20.08
CA MET A 78 -14.36 -3.51 20.85
C MET A 78 -15.55 -3.24 21.77
N THR A 79 -16.61 -3.99 21.57
CA THR A 79 -17.80 -3.98 22.45
C THR A 79 -17.74 -5.10 23.50
N GLU A 80 -16.84 -6.04 23.33
CA GLU A 80 -16.60 -7.18 24.21
C GLU A 80 -15.13 -7.22 24.65
N ARG A 81 -14.87 -7.92 25.79
CA ARG A 81 -13.50 -8.06 26.34
C ARG A 81 -12.54 -8.79 25.41
N LYS A 82 -13.05 -9.53 24.42
CA LYS A 82 -12.22 -10.27 23.49
C LYS A 82 -12.87 -10.30 22.10
N MET A 83 -12.04 -10.23 21.05
CA MET A 83 -12.49 -10.36 19.66
C MET A 83 -11.39 -10.98 18.78
N GLU A 84 -11.77 -11.50 17.63
CA GLU A 84 -10.82 -11.98 16.64
C GLU A 84 -10.01 -10.82 16.03
N ILE A 85 -8.74 -11.08 15.74
CA ILE A 85 -7.88 -10.11 15.08
C ILE A 85 -8.33 -9.93 13.61
N PRO A 86 -8.59 -8.70 13.12
CA PRO A 86 -8.86 -8.45 11.72
C PRO A 86 -7.72 -8.94 10.84
N LYS A 87 -8.06 -9.35 9.61
CA LYS A 87 -7.07 -9.91 8.67
C LYS A 87 -5.98 -8.90 8.30
N ASP A 88 -6.32 -7.63 8.29
CA ASP A 88 -5.45 -6.51 7.96
C ASP A 88 -4.74 -5.90 9.18
N TYR A 89 -5.01 -6.39 10.38
CA TYR A 89 -4.38 -5.87 11.59
C TYR A 89 -2.89 -6.18 11.65
N TRP A 90 -2.08 -5.16 11.87
CA TRP A 90 -0.64 -5.31 12.13
C TRP A 90 -0.31 -5.10 13.61
N MET A 91 -0.45 -3.86 14.09
CA MET A 91 -0.19 -3.50 15.48
C MET A 91 -1.03 -2.28 15.89
N PRO A 92 -1.32 -2.12 17.20
CA PRO A 92 -2.03 -0.94 17.67
C PRO A 92 -1.14 0.30 17.56
N THR A 93 -1.76 1.47 17.40
CA THR A 93 -1.04 2.75 17.50
C THR A 93 -1.11 3.28 18.93
N GLY A 94 -0.03 3.91 19.38
CA GLY A 94 0.02 4.43 20.75
C GLY A 94 0.01 3.32 21.82
N LYS A 95 -0.73 3.56 22.91
CA LYS A 95 -0.86 2.62 24.05
C LYS A 95 -2.32 2.37 24.40
N PRO A 96 -3.12 1.78 23.49
CA PRO A 96 -4.50 1.46 23.82
C PRO A 96 -4.53 0.34 24.89
N PRO A 97 -5.60 0.24 25.68
CA PRO A 97 -5.76 -0.82 26.67
C PRO A 97 -6.13 -2.16 26.01
N VAL A 98 -5.39 -2.54 24.96
CA VAL A 98 -5.64 -3.73 24.14
C VAL A 98 -4.35 -4.52 24.00
N GLN A 99 -4.42 -5.82 24.21
CA GLN A 99 -3.30 -6.73 24.04
C GLN A 99 -3.67 -7.88 23.12
N ARG A 100 -2.68 -8.30 22.33
CA ARG A 100 -2.81 -9.46 21.47
C ARG A 100 -2.33 -10.72 22.17
N HIS A 101 -3.19 -11.74 22.18
CA HIS A 101 -2.82 -13.10 22.57
C HIS A 101 -3.23 -14.07 21.47
N ASN A 102 -2.26 -14.72 20.84
CA ASN A 102 -2.46 -15.58 19.66
C ASN A 102 -3.21 -14.83 18.53
N HIS A 103 -4.40 -15.31 18.16
CA HIS A 103 -5.26 -14.74 17.11
C HIS A 103 -6.41 -13.87 17.68
N MET A 104 -6.36 -13.54 18.97
CA MET A 104 -7.38 -12.73 19.65
C MET A 104 -6.80 -11.43 20.17
N LEU A 105 -7.64 -10.39 20.18
CA LEU A 105 -7.42 -9.14 20.91
C LEU A 105 -8.22 -9.15 22.21
N TYR A 106 -7.60 -8.68 23.28
CA TYR A 106 -8.21 -8.55 24.61
C TYR A 106 -8.18 -7.09 25.05
N CYS A 107 -9.34 -6.55 25.42
CA CYS A 107 -9.47 -5.21 25.98
C CYS A 107 -9.45 -5.25 27.50
N TYR A 108 -8.53 -4.52 28.12
CA TYR A 108 -8.38 -4.36 29.57
C TYR A 108 -8.93 -3.03 30.08
N GLY A 109 -9.34 -2.13 29.18
CA GLY A 109 -9.97 -0.86 29.49
C GLY A 109 -11.48 -0.95 29.59
N ASP A 110 -12.13 0.22 29.64
CA ASP A 110 -13.60 0.32 29.63
C ASP A 110 -14.15 -0.01 28.24
N LEU A 111 -15.36 -0.58 28.22
CA LEU A 111 -16.07 -0.89 26.98
C LEU A 111 -17.22 0.11 26.76
N PRO A 112 -17.51 0.51 25.51
CA PRO A 112 -16.81 0.16 24.29
C PRO A 112 -15.43 0.83 24.20
N CYS A 113 -14.43 0.09 23.72
CA CYS A 113 -13.07 0.57 23.55
C CYS A 113 -12.76 0.78 22.06
N THR A 114 -12.58 2.02 21.64
CA THR A 114 -12.17 2.36 20.28
C THR A 114 -10.68 2.66 20.26
N PHE A 115 -9.96 2.07 19.32
CA PHE A 115 -8.54 2.32 19.13
C PHE A 115 -8.16 2.29 17.66
N ARG A 116 -7.04 2.97 17.35
CA ARG A 116 -6.42 3.01 16.03
C ARG A 116 -5.36 1.93 15.94
N TYR A 117 -5.20 1.33 14.75
CA TYR A 117 -4.17 0.34 14.49
C TYR A 117 -3.59 0.53 13.10
N TRP A 118 -2.36 0.05 12.90
CA TRP A 118 -1.74 -0.02 11.59
C TRP A 118 -2.23 -1.25 10.85
N THR A 119 -2.62 -1.03 9.58
CA THR A 119 -3.00 -2.13 8.69
C THR A 119 -1.79 -2.78 8.07
N ARG A 120 -1.92 -3.99 7.58
CA ARG A 120 -0.92 -4.66 6.75
C ARG A 120 -1.21 -4.37 5.28
N PRO A 121 -0.18 -4.16 4.44
CA PRO A 121 -0.40 -4.11 3.01
C PRO A 121 -0.89 -5.48 2.51
N LYS A 122 -1.78 -5.45 1.53
CA LYS A 122 -2.22 -6.67 0.85
C LYS A 122 -1.02 -7.28 0.12
N PHE A 123 -0.73 -8.55 0.38
CA PHE A 123 0.29 -9.30 -0.32
C PHE A 123 -0.18 -9.66 -1.74
N LEU A 124 0.59 -9.29 -2.76
CA LEU A 124 0.32 -9.62 -4.15
C LEU A 124 0.76 -11.06 -4.43
N ARG A 125 -0.16 -11.86 -4.94
CA ARG A 125 0.07 -13.30 -5.26
C ARG A 125 0.15 -13.55 -6.75
N THR A 126 -0.47 -12.70 -7.53
CA THR A 126 -0.55 -12.79 -8.99
C THR A 126 -0.31 -11.43 -9.62
N LEU A 127 0.07 -11.42 -10.89
CA LEU A 127 0.24 -10.18 -11.67
C LEU A 127 -1.07 -9.40 -11.86
N GLN A 128 -2.22 -10.04 -11.65
CA GLN A 128 -3.54 -9.40 -11.74
C GLN A 128 -3.98 -8.75 -10.41
N ASP A 129 -3.25 -9.01 -9.31
CA ASP A 129 -3.52 -8.31 -8.06
C ASP A 129 -3.20 -6.82 -8.19
N THR A 130 -4.06 -5.98 -7.62
CA THR A 130 -3.86 -4.53 -7.60
C THR A 130 -2.92 -4.11 -6.48
N LEU A 131 -2.04 -3.14 -6.77
CA LEU A 131 -1.23 -2.46 -5.76
C LEU A 131 -2.16 -1.83 -4.70
N PRO A 132 -1.61 -1.50 -3.52
CA PRO A 132 -2.41 -0.80 -2.50
C PRO A 132 -3.11 0.42 -3.09
N GLN A 133 -4.34 0.66 -2.63
CA GLN A 133 -5.15 1.80 -3.05
C GLN A 133 -5.08 2.89 -1.99
N GLY A 134 -5.18 4.15 -2.43
CA GLY A 134 -5.14 5.32 -1.58
C GLY A 134 -4.47 6.50 -2.29
N MET A 135 -4.60 7.70 -1.74
CA MET A 135 -4.10 8.92 -2.38
C MET A 135 -2.59 8.89 -2.61
N ALA A 136 -1.83 8.30 -1.67
CA ALA A 136 -0.39 8.14 -1.81
C ALA A 136 -0.01 7.29 -3.04
N TRP A 137 -0.74 6.18 -3.26
CA TRP A 137 -0.51 5.24 -4.35
C TRP A 137 -1.04 5.70 -5.71
N PHE A 138 -1.77 6.81 -5.74
CA PHE A 138 -2.13 7.50 -6.98
C PHE A 138 -1.09 8.53 -7.41
N ASN A 139 -0.09 8.79 -6.56
CA ASN A 139 1.01 9.69 -6.89
C ASN A 139 2.01 9.00 -7.82
N PRO A 140 2.16 9.43 -9.10
CA PRO A 140 3.09 8.82 -10.05
C PRO A 140 4.56 8.91 -9.59
N ALA A 141 4.92 9.93 -8.81
CA ALA A 141 6.26 10.07 -8.27
C ALA A 141 6.56 8.98 -7.21
N LEU A 142 5.59 8.66 -6.35
CA LEU A 142 5.74 7.55 -5.41
C LEU A 142 5.84 6.21 -6.15
N LEU A 143 4.97 5.97 -7.12
CA LEU A 143 5.02 4.73 -7.91
C LEU A 143 6.33 4.58 -8.67
N ASN A 144 6.88 5.67 -9.23
CA ASN A 144 8.20 5.64 -9.86
C ASN A 144 9.32 5.31 -8.86
N LEU A 145 9.24 5.84 -7.65
CA LEU A 145 10.21 5.53 -6.58
C LEU A 145 10.11 4.06 -6.16
N VAL A 146 8.89 3.53 -5.98
CA VAL A 146 8.66 2.10 -5.70
C VAL A 146 9.21 1.24 -6.85
N ALA A 147 9.04 1.65 -8.11
CA ALA A 147 9.62 0.96 -9.26
C ALA A 147 11.15 0.95 -9.22
N GLN A 148 11.79 2.06 -8.82
CA GLN A 148 13.24 2.11 -8.60
C GLN A 148 13.67 1.14 -7.49
N MET A 149 12.92 1.08 -6.39
CA MET A 149 13.18 0.12 -5.30
C MET A 149 13.13 -1.33 -5.80
N VAL A 150 12.11 -1.68 -6.58
CA VAL A 150 11.98 -3.04 -7.18
C VAL A 150 13.20 -3.39 -8.02
N VAL A 151 13.63 -2.47 -8.90
CA VAL A 151 14.82 -2.67 -9.74
C VAL A 151 16.07 -2.82 -8.88
N THR A 152 16.25 -1.98 -7.87
CA THR A 152 17.39 -2.03 -6.94
C THR A 152 17.44 -3.36 -6.19
N LEU A 153 16.32 -3.82 -5.63
CA LEU A 153 16.22 -5.10 -4.91
C LEU A 153 16.57 -6.28 -5.84
N ALA A 154 16.06 -6.26 -7.06
CA ALA A 154 16.38 -7.28 -8.05
C ALA A 154 17.87 -7.31 -8.38
N MET A 155 18.48 -6.15 -8.60
CA MET A 155 19.92 -6.03 -8.91
C MET A 155 20.80 -6.47 -7.72
N GLN A 156 20.46 -6.06 -6.50
CA GLN A 156 21.20 -6.46 -5.28
C GLN A 156 21.18 -7.98 -5.10
N ASN A 157 20.06 -8.64 -5.37
CA ASN A 157 19.97 -10.11 -5.28
C ASN A 157 20.89 -10.84 -6.28
N HIS A 158 21.32 -10.18 -7.35
CA HIS A 158 22.28 -10.69 -8.32
C HIS A 158 23.73 -10.23 -8.06
N GLY A 159 24.01 -9.66 -6.89
CA GLY A 159 25.36 -9.29 -6.45
C GLY A 159 25.88 -7.98 -7.08
N PHE A 160 25.00 -7.16 -7.69
CA PHE A 160 25.38 -5.82 -8.10
C PHE A 160 25.48 -4.92 -6.85
N ASP A 161 26.67 -4.41 -6.61
CA ASP A 161 26.88 -3.36 -5.61
C ASP A 161 26.26 -2.06 -6.14
N MET A 162 25.06 -1.76 -5.66
CA MET A 162 24.36 -0.53 -5.98
C MET A 162 24.90 0.66 -5.18
N GLY A 163 26.18 0.68 -4.87
CA GLY A 163 27.10 1.64 -4.21
C GLY A 163 26.65 3.04 -3.78
N ALA A 164 25.41 3.37 -3.98
CA ALA A 164 24.71 4.49 -3.37
C ALA A 164 23.44 3.91 -2.75
N GLU A 165 23.42 3.72 -1.45
CA GLU A 165 22.19 3.59 -0.70
C GLU A 165 21.32 4.79 -1.04
N MET A 166 20.44 4.62 -2.01
CA MET A 166 19.43 5.62 -2.29
C MET A 166 18.61 5.72 -1.00
N ASP A 167 18.59 6.87 -0.38
CA ASP A 167 17.80 7.08 0.82
C ASP A 167 16.30 7.07 0.45
N PHE A 168 15.79 5.85 0.23
CA PHE A 168 14.39 5.62 -0.09
C PHE A 168 13.47 6.15 1.01
N THR A 169 13.90 6.04 2.27
CA THR A 169 13.13 6.51 3.42
C THR A 169 12.82 8.01 3.33
N THR A 170 13.86 8.83 3.16
CA THR A 170 13.69 10.29 3.01
C THR A 170 12.92 10.64 1.74
N SER A 171 13.15 9.91 0.66
CA SER A 171 12.48 10.17 -0.62
C SER A 171 10.97 9.85 -0.55
N ILE A 172 10.59 8.73 0.05
CA ILE A 172 9.18 8.37 0.29
C ILE A 172 8.53 9.43 1.18
N ALA A 173 9.18 9.79 2.28
CA ALA A 173 8.66 10.76 3.24
C ALA A 173 8.33 12.12 2.61
N LYS A 174 9.11 12.56 1.62
CA LYS A 174 8.86 13.81 0.88
C LYS A 174 7.68 13.74 -0.10
N LEU A 175 7.32 12.54 -0.56
CA LEU A 175 6.27 12.33 -1.56
C LEU A 175 4.91 12.05 -0.94
N LEU A 176 4.86 11.71 0.35
CA LEU A 176 3.60 11.51 1.05
C LEU A 176 2.89 12.84 1.28
N PRO A 177 1.58 12.93 0.99
CA PRO A 177 0.79 14.12 1.34
C PRO A 177 0.84 14.36 2.86
N LYS A 178 0.87 15.63 3.25
CA LYS A 178 0.81 16.04 4.67
C LYS A 178 -0.62 16.19 5.10
#